data_0c10095ec52b461e39cc6665bb08c712
#
_entry.id   0c10095ec52b461e39cc6665bb08c712
#
_cell.length_a   1.000
_cell.length_b   1.000
_cell.length_c   1.000
_cell.angle_alpha   90.00
_cell.angle_beta   90.00
_cell.angle_gamma   90.00
#
_symmetry.space_group_name_H-M   'P 1'
#
loop_
_entity.id
_entity.type
_entity.pdbx_description
1 polymer ?
#
loop_
_entity_poly.entity_id
_entity_poly.type
_entity_poly.pdbx_seq_one_letter_code
_entity_poly.pdbx_strand_id
1 'polypeptide(L)'
;RDLGFVANENGKFDVYSAGGLGNNYKMGVKVAENVEPNKILFYIKAMWLTFRTYGNYENRGKARTRYMQEALGGAENYAKAYNEKLQEVFASGEDLNIKPQPLELSKKGNGTTAEDFGVIPQKQEGLYTVMWHPIGGQPNAEVFCRLNDYIQSVEGAELRLSPDESAYIINLTG
;
A
#
# COMPACT_ATOMS: atom_id res chain seq x y z
N ARG A 1 4.94 6.32 -5.94
CA ARG A 1 3.72 6.51 -5.14
C ARG A 1 3.84 7.79 -4.31
N ASP A 2 2.70 8.40 -3.98
CA ASP A 2 2.65 9.58 -3.11
C ASP A 2 3.15 9.23 -1.70
N LEU A 3 2.75 8.05 -1.20
CA LEU A 3 3.25 7.42 0.00
C LEU A 3 3.32 5.90 -0.23
N GLY A 4 4.36 5.25 0.24
CA GLY A 4 4.55 3.81 0.15
C GLY A 4 5.14 3.24 1.43
N PHE A 5 4.59 2.12 1.86
CA PHE A 5 5.09 1.32 2.98
C PHE A 5 5.66 0.03 2.40
N VAL A 6 6.92 -0.23 2.67
CA VAL A 6 7.62 -1.43 2.23
C VAL A 6 7.92 -2.28 3.46
N ALA A 7 7.31 -3.46 3.53
CA ALA A 7 7.56 -4.38 4.63
C ALA A 7 9.02 -4.87 4.59
N ASN A 8 9.66 -4.88 5.74
CA ASN A 8 11.02 -5.39 5.92
C ASN A 8 11.03 -6.73 6.67
N GLU A 9 12.20 -7.33 6.77
CA GLU A 9 12.39 -8.66 7.39
C GLU A 9 12.02 -8.69 8.88
N ASN A 10 11.98 -7.52 9.54
CA ASN A 10 11.63 -7.39 10.95
C ASN A 10 10.12 -7.26 11.19
N GLY A 11 9.28 -7.42 10.15
CA GLY A 11 7.84 -7.22 10.24
C GLY A 11 7.40 -5.76 10.42
N LYS A 12 8.33 -4.82 10.15
CA LYS A 12 8.11 -3.37 10.20
C LYS A 12 8.09 -2.79 8.80
N PHE A 13 7.92 -1.48 8.70
CA PHE A 13 7.87 -0.80 7.41
C PHE A 13 8.96 0.25 7.23
N ASP A 14 9.55 0.26 6.04
CA ASP A 14 10.26 1.42 5.54
C ASP A 14 9.28 2.31 4.78
N VAL A 15 9.34 3.62 5.01
CA VAL A 15 8.37 4.57 4.46
C VAL A 15 9.02 5.47 3.43
N TYR A 16 8.40 5.50 2.25
CA TYR A 16 8.81 6.33 1.13
C TYR A 16 7.70 7.31 0.77
N SER A 17 8.03 8.56 0.50
CA SER A 17 7.07 9.60 0.18
C SER A 17 7.50 10.45 -1.02
N ALA A 18 6.56 11.19 -1.61
CA ALA A 18 6.76 12.09 -2.74
C ALA A 18 7.32 11.45 -4.02
N GLY A 19 7.05 10.16 -4.24
CA GLY A 19 7.33 9.50 -5.51
C GLY A 19 6.15 9.60 -6.47
N GLY A 20 6.36 9.16 -7.70
CA GLY A 20 5.27 9.04 -8.68
C GLY A 20 5.77 8.74 -10.08
N LEU A 21 4.94 8.04 -10.83
CA LEU A 21 5.09 7.83 -12.26
C LEU A 21 4.34 8.93 -13.04
N GLY A 22 4.53 9.01 -14.30
CA GLY A 22 3.94 10.01 -15.17
C GLY A 22 5.01 10.88 -15.83
N ASN A 23 4.63 11.92 -16.53
CA ASN A 23 5.53 12.70 -17.41
C ASN A 23 6.77 13.27 -16.72
N ASN A 24 6.71 13.51 -15.43
CA ASN A 24 7.85 13.95 -14.62
C ASN A 24 7.98 12.98 -13.43
N TYR A 25 8.47 11.78 -13.72
CA TYR A 25 8.62 10.74 -12.70
C TYR A 25 9.68 11.11 -11.65
N LYS A 26 9.43 10.71 -10.41
CA LYS A 26 10.36 10.85 -9.29
C LYS A 26 10.35 9.60 -8.44
N MET A 27 11.54 9.19 -7.99
CA MET A 27 11.65 8.18 -6.94
C MET A 27 11.11 8.73 -5.63
N GLY A 28 10.46 7.88 -4.84
CA GLY A 28 10.08 8.23 -3.49
C GLY A 28 11.29 8.46 -2.61
N VAL A 29 11.21 9.46 -1.76
CA VAL A 29 12.23 9.75 -0.75
C VAL A 29 11.97 8.86 0.46
N LYS A 30 12.99 8.13 0.94
CA LYS A 30 12.87 7.38 2.21
C LYS A 30 12.79 8.41 3.35
N VAL A 31 11.67 8.42 4.07
CA VAL A 31 11.39 9.37 5.16
C VAL A 31 11.43 8.71 6.53
N ALA A 32 11.33 7.38 6.59
CA ALA A 32 11.49 6.62 7.83
C ALA A 32 11.86 5.16 7.55
N GLU A 33 12.41 4.51 8.58
CA GLU A 33 12.77 3.09 8.59
C GLU A 33 12.22 2.41 9.84
N ASN A 34 11.97 1.11 9.73
CA ASN A 34 11.56 0.27 10.88
C ASN A 34 10.32 0.77 11.62
N VAL A 35 9.35 1.33 10.87
CA VAL A 35 8.09 1.83 11.42
C VAL A 35 7.22 0.67 11.87
N GLU A 36 6.76 0.72 13.11
CA GLU A 36 5.83 -0.28 13.67
C GLU A 36 4.47 -0.24 12.92
N PRO A 37 3.86 -1.41 12.65
CA PRO A 37 2.58 -1.48 11.94
C PRO A 37 1.46 -0.66 12.57
N ASN A 38 1.46 -0.53 13.88
CA ASN A 38 0.45 0.26 14.60
C ASN A 38 0.60 1.78 14.43
N LYS A 39 1.71 2.26 13.85
CA LYS A 39 2.04 3.68 13.70
C LYS A 39 1.80 4.25 12.30
N ILE A 40 1.37 3.45 11.35
CA ILE A 40 1.28 3.87 9.94
C ILE A 40 0.40 5.10 9.71
N LEU A 41 -0.66 5.30 10.51
CA LEU A 41 -1.54 6.46 10.36
C LEU A 41 -0.85 7.79 10.69
N PHE A 42 0.13 7.80 11.59
CA PHE A 42 0.94 8.99 11.88
C PHE A 42 1.68 9.46 10.63
N TYR A 43 2.26 8.53 9.87
CA TYR A 43 2.99 8.81 8.63
C TYR A 43 2.07 9.23 7.49
N ILE A 44 0.87 8.64 7.40
CA ILE A 44 -0.15 9.07 6.44
C ILE A 44 -0.56 10.51 6.73
N LYS A 45 -0.81 10.85 7.99
CA LYS A 45 -1.19 12.21 8.40
C LYS A 45 -0.04 13.21 8.16
N ALA A 46 1.19 12.81 8.47
CA ALA A 46 2.37 13.65 8.17
C ALA A 46 2.50 13.97 6.68
N MET A 47 2.31 12.98 5.79
CA MET A 47 2.31 13.22 4.34
C MET A 47 1.21 14.19 3.93
N TRP A 48 0.00 14.02 4.47
CA TRP A 48 -1.12 14.93 4.18
C TRP A 48 -0.81 16.36 4.64
N LEU A 49 -0.27 16.54 5.85
CA LEU A 49 0.13 17.87 6.36
C LEU A 49 1.26 18.47 5.52
N THR A 50 2.24 17.67 5.11
CA THR A 50 3.33 18.12 4.23
C THR A 50 2.77 18.61 2.90
N PHE A 51 1.87 17.85 2.28
CA PHE A 51 1.23 18.26 1.04
C PHE A 51 0.35 19.50 1.23
N ARG A 52 -0.40 19.57 2.33
CA ARG A 52 -1.21 20.74 2.67
C ARG A 52 -0.36 22.01 2.80
N THR A 53 0.86 21.89 3.31
CA THR A 53 1.76 23.05 3.55
C THR A 53 2.55 23.44 2.31
N TYR A 54 3.07 22.46 1.55
CA TYR A 54 4.04 22.67 0.49
C TYR A 54 3.55 22.25 -0.90
N GLY A 55 2.34 21.70 -1.01
CA GLY A 55 1.74 21.32 -2.27
C GLY A 55 1.41 22.53 -3.15
N ASN A 56 1.46 22.33 -4.45
CA ASN A 56 1.10 23.39 -5.41
C ASN A 56 -0.40 23.40 -5.65
N TYR A 57 -1.09 24.42 -5.17
CA TYR A 57 -2.53 24.60 -5.32
C TYR A 57 -2.92 25.55 -6.47
N GLU A 58 -1.95 26.29 -7.02
CA GLU A 58 -2.19 27.23 -8.11
C GLU A 58 -2.12 26.55 -9.48
N ASN A 59 -1.19 25.60 -9.64
CA ASN A 59 -1.03 24.85 -10.87
C ASN A 59 -1.46 23.39 -10.71
N ARG A 60 -2.66 23.06 -11.20
CA ARG A 60 -3.23 21.71 -11.15
C ARG A 60 -2.29 20.65 -11.75
N GLY A 61 -1.56 20.97 -12.80
CA GLY A 61 -0.60 20.04 -13.42
C GLY A 61 0.58 19.68 -12.51
N LYS A 62 0.87 20.50 -11.50
CA LYS A 62 1.90 20.31 -10.49
C LYS A 62 1.34 19.96 -9.10
N ALA A 63 0.03 19.78 -8.97
CA ALA A 63 -0.63 19.44 -7.69
C ALA A 63 -0.48 17.95 -7.34
N ARG A 64 0.76 17.45 -7.31
CA ARG A 64 1.11 16.08 -6.93
C ARG A 64 2.31 16.09 -6.00
N THR A 65 2.37 15.14 -5.10
CA THR A 65 3.40 15.07 -4.03
C THR A 65 4.82 15.09 -4.58
N ARG A 66 5.09 14.45 -5.71
CA ARG A 66 6.42 14.39 -6.33
C ARG A 66 7.02 15.76 -6.66
N TYR A 67 6.18 16.77 -6.91
CA TYR A 67 6.67 18.13 -7.19
C TYR A 67 7.15 18.87 -5.95
N MET A 68 6.79 18.40 -4.74
CA MET A 68 7.32 18.98 -3.51
C MET A 68 8.83 18.77 -3.34
N GLN A 69 9.38 17.68 -3.89
CA GLN A 69 10.85 17.50 -3.89
C GLN A 69 11.55 18.65 -4.61
N GLU A 70 11.00 19.07 -5.75
CA GLU A 70 11.54 20.16 -6.54
C GLU A 70 11.31 21.52 -5.86
N ALA A 71 10.09 21.75 -5.37
CA ALA A 71 9.71 22.99 -4.70
C ALA A 71 10.53 23.26 -3.41
N LEU A 72 10.94 22.22 -2.71
CA LEU A 72 11.75 22.29 -1.49
C LEU A 72 13.28 22.23 -1.77
N GLY A 73 13.69 22.14 -3.04
CA GLY A 73 15.09 22.12 -3.42
C GLY A 73 15.81 20.78 -3.25
N GLY A 74 15.06 19.68 -3.29
CA GLY A 74 15.62 18.32 -3.32
C GLY A 74 15.07 17.36 -2.29
N ALA A 75 15.50 16.10 -2.42
CA ALA A 75 15.01 14.99 -1.60
C ALA A 75 15.32 15.17 -0.10
N GLU A 76 16.50 15.66 0.25
CA GLU A 76 16.92 15.87 1.63
C GLU A 76 16.07 16.93 2.33
N ASN A 77 15.83 18.05 1.66
CA ASN A 77 14.97 19.11 2.19
C ASN A 77 13.53 18.65 2.32
N TYR A 78 13.04 17.84 1.36
CA TYR A 78 11.73 17.22 1.46
C TYR A 78 11.64 16.29 2.68
N ALA A 79 12.63 15.41 2.88
CA ALA A 79 12.65 14.51 4.04
C ALA A 79 12.65 15.28 5.36
N LYS A 80 13.40 16.38 5.45
CA LYS A 80 13.41 17.26 6.61
C LYS A 80 12.04 17.88 6.86
N ALA A 81 11.41 18.48 5.85
CA ALA A 81 10.08 19.07 5.96
C ALA A 81 9.01 18.05 6.35
N TYR A 82 9.09 16.84 5.77
CA TYR A 82 8.21 15.73 6.14
C TYR A 82 8.38 15.32 7.60
N ASN A 83 9.62 15.18 8.07
CA ASN A 83 9.90 14.78 9.45
C ASN A 83 9.50 15.86 10.46
N GLU A 84 9.60 17.15 10.12
CA GLU A 84 9.06 18.24 10.93
C GLU A 84 7.53 18.08 11.10
N LYS A 85 6.80 17.80 10.02
CA LYS A 85 5.36 17.52 10.08
C LYS A 85 5.04 16.25 10.87
N LEU A 86 5.86 15.21 10.75
CA LEU A 86 5.70 13.99 11.54
C LEU A 86 5.85 14.27 13.05
N GLN A 87 6.81 15.10 13.43
CA GLN A 87 6.95 15.52 14.85
C GLN A 87 5.73 16.32 15.33
N GLU A 88 5.18 17.21 14.49
CA GLU A 88 3.94 17.93 14.80
C GLU A 88 2.78 16.94 15.06
N VAL A 89 2.66 15.88 14.24
CA VAL A 89 1.64 14.84 14.40
C VAL A 89 1.83 14.09 15.72
N PHE A 90 3.05 13.67 16.05
CA PHE A 90 3.32 12.99 17.32
C PHE A 90 3.04 13.89 18.53
N ALA A 91 3.36 15.18 18.42
CA ALA A 91 3.15 16.15 19.48
C ALA A 91 1.68 16.57 19.65
N SER A 92 0.81 16.31 18.68
CA SER A 92 -0.60 16.73 18.70
C SER A 92 -1.44 16.04 19.78
N GLY A 93 -0.97 14.93 20.32
CA GLY A 93 -1.71 14.10 21.28
C GLY A 93 -2.88 13.31 20.67
N GLU A 94 -3.06 13.37 19.36
CA GLU A 94 -4.11 12.58 18.67
C GLU A 94 -3.74 11.09 18.67
N ASP A 95 -4.66 10.24 19.06
CA ASP A 95 -4.46 8.79 19.00
C ASP A 95 -4.71 8.28 17.57
N LEU A 96 -3.61 8.07 16.86
CA LEU A 96 -3.58 7.48 15.51
C LEU A 96 -3.04 6.05 15.53
N ASN A 97 -3.01 5.41 16.70
CA ASN A 97 -2.61 4.02 16.77
C ASN A 97 -3.68 3.11 16.18
N ILE A 98 -3.26 2.14 15.40
CA ILE A 98 -4.13 1.05 14.97
C ILE A 98 -3.78 -0.22 15.74
N LYS A 99 -4.72 -1.16 15.81
CA LYS A 99 -4.48 -2.50 16.34
C LYS A 99 -4.37 -3.44 15.13
N PRO A 100 -3.16 -3.79 14.69
CA PRO A 100 -3.00 -4.77 13.62
C PRO A 100 -3.66 -6.08 14.05
N GLN A 101 -4.49 -6.64 13.18
CA GLN A 101 -5.02 -7.97 13.40
C GLN A 101 -3.92 -8.99 13.08
N PRO A 102 -3.64 -9.96 13.94
CA PRO A 102 -2.73 -11.04 13.61
C PRO A 102 -3.30 -11.83 12.41
N LEU A 103 -2.45 -12.13 11.46
CA LEU A 103 -2.79 -13.01 10.35
C LEU A 103 -2.70 -14.46 10.85
N GLU A 104 -3.78 -14.96 11.41
CA GLU A 104 -3.90 -16.37 11.78
C GLU A 104 -4.52 -17.12 10.61
N LEU A 105 -3.68 -17.82 9.87
CA LEU A 105 -4.13 -18.70 8.81
C LEU A 105 -4.10 -20.15 9.30
N SER A 106 -5.26 -20.67 9.64
CA SER A 106 -5.44 -22.08 10.05
C SER A 106 -5.63 -23.02 8.85
N LYS A 107 -5.97 -22.48 7.68
CA LYS A 107 -6.24 -23.26 6.47
C LYS A 107 -4.98 -23.96 5.98
N LYS A 108 -5.13 -25.23 5.64
CA LYS A 108 -4.09 -26.09 5.05
C LYS A 108 -4.45 -26.41 3.60
N GLY A 109 -3.43 -26.66 2.80
CA GLY A 109 -3.61 -27.20 1.47
C GLY A 109 -4.24 -28.59 1.48
N ASN A 110 -4.91 -28.93 0.39
CA ASN A 110 -5.58 -30.22 0.20
C ASN A 110 -4.70 -31.31 -0.43
N GLY A 111 -3.39 -31.01 -0.64
CA GLY A 111 -2.46 -31.91 -1.29
C GLY A 111 -2.50 -31.89 -2.83
N THR A 112 -3.39 -31.10 -3.42
CA THR A 112 -3.47 -30.93 -4.87
C THR A 112 -2.57 -29.80 -5.31
N THR A 113 -1.86 -29.97 -6.45
CA THR A 113 -1.07 -28.91 -7.07
C THR A 113 -1.93 -28.20 -8.11
N ALA A 114 -1.84 -26.87 -8.13
CA ALA A 114 -2.47 -26.04 -9.13
C ALA A 114 -1.41 -25.29 -9.94
N GLU A 115 -1.48 -25.42 -11.27
CA GLU A 115 -0.60 -24.72 -12.21
C GLU A 115 -1.46 -24.16 -13.34
N ASP A 116 -1.52 -22.84 -13.44
CA ASP A 116 -2.20 -22.14 -14.52
C ASP A 116 -1.70 -20.70 -14.59
N PHE A 117 -2.07 -19.99 -15.67
CA PHE A 117 -1.76 -18.58 -15.82
C PHE A 117 -2.41 -17.78 -14.68
N GLY A 118 -1.60 -16.98 -13.99
CA GLY A 118 -2.07 -16.18 -12.87
C GLY A 118 -2.21 -16.92 -11.54
N VAL A 119 -1.90 -18.22 -11.49
CA VAL A 119 -1.85 -19.00 -10.26
C VAL A 119 -0.44 -18.90 -9.65
N ILE A 120 -0.35 -18.49 -8.41
CA ILE A 120 0.90 -18.26 -7.69
C ILE A 120 0.89 -19.10 -6.39
N PRO A 121 1.87 -19.98 -6.17
CA PRO A 121 1.97 -20.70 -4.91
C PRO A 121 2.26 -19.72 -3.75
N GLN A 122 1.60 -19.90 -2.64
CA GLN A 122 1.86 -19.13 -1.42
C GLN A 122 3.03 -19.71 -0.63
N LYS A 123 3.51 -18.96 0.37
CA LYS A 123 4.49 -19.46 1.33
C LYS A 123 3.93 -20.60 2.20
N GLN A 124 2.63 -20.62 2.41
CA GLN A 124 1.91 -21.68 3.08
C GLN A 124 1.75 -22.87 2.11
N GLU A 125 2.23 -24.02 2.52
CA GLU A 125 2.24 -25.22 1.68
C GLU A 125 0.83 -25.62 1.21
N GLY A 126 0.69 -25.86 -0.07
CA GLY A 126 -0.55 -26.30 -0.72
C GLY A 126 -1.63 -25.22 -0.80
N LEU A 127 -1.29 -23.96 -0.50
CA LEU A 127 -2.17 -22.82 -0.76
C LEU A 127 -1.69 -21.99 -1.95
N TYR A 128 -2.64 -21.44 -2.67
CA TYR A 128 -2.43 -20.69 -3.90
C TYR A 128 -3.14 -19.34 -3.86
N THR A 129 -2.61 -18.45 -4.66
CA THR A 129 -3.19 -17.14 -4.97
C THR A 129 -3.55 -17.10 -6.45
N VAL A 130 -4.72 -16.65 -6.78
CA VAL A 130 -5.09 -16.31 -8.17
C VAL A 130 -4.96 -14.81 -8.35
N MET A 131 -4.11 -14.41 -9.28
CA MET A 131 -3.94 -13.02 -9.70
C MET A 131 -4.92 -12.72 -10.84
N TRP A 132 -5.71 -11.69 -10.67
CA TRP A 132 -6.57 -11.13 -11.70
C TRP A 132 -6.20 -9.68 -11.98
N HIS A 133 -5.79 -9.42 -13.21
CA HIS A 133 -5.51 -8.06 -13.69
C HIS A 133 -6.57 -7.70 -14.74
N PRO A 134 -7.60 -6.93 -14.39
CA PRO A 134 -8.65 -6.56 -15.32
C PRO A 134 -8.10 -5.65 -16.43
N ILE A 135 -8.54 -5.89 -17.66
CA ILE A 135 -8.15 -5.06 -18.79
C ILE A 135 -8.57 -3.61 -18.53
N GLY A 136 -7.59 -2.69 -18.60
CA GLY A 136 -7.80 -1.27 -18.33
C GLY A 136 -7.92 -0.92 -16.84
N GLY A 137 -7.69 -1.86 -15.92
CA GLY A 137 -7.64 -1.60 -14.48
C GLY A 137 -8.97 -1.22 -13.82
N GLN A 138 -10.07 -1.24 -14.56
CA GLN A 138 -11.39 -0.82 -14.09
C GLN A 138 -12.43 -1.91 -14.38
N PRO A 139 -12.56 -2.90 -13.51
CA PRO A 139 -13.57 -3.93 -13.69
C PRO A 139 -14.97 -3.37 -13.43
N ASN A 140 -15.96 -3.97 -14.10
CA ASN A 140 -17.36 -3.70 -13.84
C ASN A 140 -17.72 -4.08 -12.40
N ALA A 141 -18.50 -3.25 -11.72
CA ALA A 141 -18.94 -3.48 -10.34
C ALA A 141 -19.70 -4.83 -10.18
N GLU A 142 -20.46 -5.26 -11.19
CA GLU A 142 -21.15 -6.56 -11.18
C GLU A 142 -20.14 -7.73 -11.12
N VAL A 143 -19.02 -7.63 -11.81
CA VAL A 143 -17.97 -8.65 -11.76
C VAL A 143 -17.37 -8.74 -10.35
N PHE A 144 -17.16 -7.61 -9.67
CA PHE A 144 -16.71 -7.60 -8.29
C PHE A 144 -17.74 -8.21 -7.33
N CYS A 145 -19.03 -7.93 -7.51
CA CYS A 145 -20.09 -8.56 -6.70
C CYS A 145 -20.07 -10.08 -6.86
N ARG A 146 -20.01 -10.59 -8.07
CA ARG A 146 -19.94 -12.03 -8.35
C ARG A 146 -18.66 -12.66 -7.80
N LEU A 147 -17.53 -11.97 -7.90
CA LEU A 147 -16.27 -12.41 -7.30
C LEU A 147 -16.37 -12.47 -5.77
N ASN A 148 -16.98 -11.47 -5.16
CA ASN A 148 -17.22 -11.46 -3.72
C ASN A 148 -18.10 -12.65 -3.29
N ASP A 149 -19.18 -12.92 -4.00
CA ASP A 149 -20.06 -14.05 -3.71
C ASP A 149 -19.30 -15.38 -3.76
N TYR A 150 -18.44 -15.54 -4.75
CA TYR A 150 -17.57 -16.71 -4.84
C TYR A 150 -16.60 -16.78 -3.64
N ILE A 151 -15.91 -15.70 -3.32
CA ILE A 151 -14.94 -15.65 -2.21
C ILE A 151 -15.62 -15.99 -0.89
N GLN A 152 -16.84 -15.48 -0.65
CA GLN A 152 -17.61 -15.79 0.55
C GLN A 152 -18.02 -17.29 0.63
N SER A 153 -18.08 -17.98 -0.49
CA SER A 153 -18.37 -19.42 -0.54
C SER A 153 -17.16 -20.31 -0.27
N VAL A 154 -15.95 -19.76 -0.30
CA VAL A 154 -14.69 -20.50 -0.10
C VAL A 154 -14.09 -20.17 1.26
N GLU A 155 -14.01 -21.17 2.13
CA GLU A 155 -13.48 -21.00 3.48
C GLU A 155 -12.07 -20.37 3.49
N GLY A 156 -11.94 -19.28 4.23
CA GLY A 156 -10.68 -18.56 4.44
C GLY A 156 -10.14 -17.84 3.20
N ALA A 157 -10.85 -17.84 2.07
CA ALA A 157 -10.45 -17.04 0.91
C ALA A 157 -10.62 -15.54 1.21
N GLU A 158 -9.70 -14.74 0.70
CA GLU A 158 -9.72 -13.30 0.86
C GLU A 158 -9.34 -12.59 -0.43
N LEU A 159 -9.85 -11.37 -0.61
CA LEU A 159 -9.48 -10.48 -1.70
C LEU A 159 -8.43 -9.46 -1.21
N ARG A 160 -7.35 -9.33 -1.96
CA ARG A 160 -6.33 -8.30 -1.78
C ARG A 160 -6.22 -7.46 -3.04
N LEU A 161 -6.19 -6.15 -2.86
CA LEU A 161 -5.98 -5.20 -3.96
C LEU A 161 -4.53 -4.72 -3.98
N SER A 162 -4.00 -4.58 -5.17
CA SER A 162 -2.65 -4.08 -5.39
C SER A 162 -2.66 -2.70 -6.07
N PRO A 163 -1.64 -1.85 -5.80
CA PRO A 163 -1.55 -0.53 -6.42
C PRO A 163 -1.30 -0.55 -7.94
N ASP A 164 -1.01 -1.70 -8.53
CA ASP A 164 -0.88 -1.90 -9.98
C ASP A 164 -2.21 -2.28 -10.66
N GLU A 165 -3.34 -2.04 -9.96
CA GLU A 165 -4.69 -2.33 -10.46
C GLU A 165 -4.99 -3.84 -10.60
N SER A 166 -4.23 -4.68 -9.89
CA SER A 166 -4.47 -6.12 -9.79
C SER A 166 -5.26 -6.48 -8.55
N ALA A 167 -6.01 -7.56 -8.63
CA ALA A 167 -6.66 -8.21 -7.52
C ALA A 167 -6.08 -9.61 -7.30
N TYR A 168 -5.88 -9.97 -6.05
CA TYR A 168 -5.36 -11.28 -5.65
C TYR A 168 -6.39 -11.98 -4.77
N ILE A 169 -6.84 -13.15 -5.19
CA ILE A 169 -7.67 -14.03 -4.38
C ILE A 169 -6.73 -15.01 -3.70
N ILE A 170 -6.58 -14.88 -2.40
CA ILE A 170 -5.62 -15.65 -1.61
C ILE A 170 -6.27 -16.79 -0.85
N ASN A 171 -5.46 -17.71 -0.34
CA ASN A 171 -5.85 -18.86 0.48
C ASN A 171 -6.72 -19.87 -0.26
N LEU A 172 -6.49 -20.08 -1.53
CA LEU A 172 -7.15 -21.11 -2.32
C LEU A 172 -6.38 -22.44 -2.22
N THR A 173 -7.06 -23.55 -2.27
CA THR A 173 -6.46 -24.90 -2.44
C THR A 173 -6.34 -25.23 -3.93
N GLY A 174 -5.45 -26.14 -4.29
CA GLY A 174 -5.32 -26.63 -5.65
C GLY A 174 -6.47 -27.52 -6.10
#